data_b41f85dfcdae60b6803790e3319426c1
#
_entry.id   b41f85dfcdae60b6803790e3319426c1
#
_cell.length_a   1.000
_cell.length_b   1.000
_cell.length_c   1.000
_cell.angle_alpha   90.00
_cell.angle_beta   90.00
_cell.angle_gamma   90.00
#
_symmetry.space_group_name_H-M   'P 1'
#
loop_
_entity.id
_entity.type
_entity.pdbx_description
1 polymer ?
#
loop_
_entity_poly.entity_id
_entity_poly.type
_entity_poly.pdbx_seq_one_letter_code
_entity_poly.pdbx_strand_id
1 'polypeptide(L)'
;MKVTLLNDSFPPVIDGVANVVMNYAKILQEEKLADVMVATPAYPGAEYHSYPYWVVPYQSFDTTKIVKGYRAGNPLDIKEIVTMKEFAPDIIHSHCPVSSTLLARTLRFYTDAPLVFTYHTKFDIDIAKAVKSKLLQKEAIHALVSNIEACDEVWVVSRGAGENLRCLGYTGEYRVVSNGVDFAKGRVAPEKVAKVTDSYDLPEGIPVFLFVGRIVKYKGLPLILDALAKLSQDDVDFRMVFVGSGPDEKEMKEKAASLLKPEQYIFTGAVYDREQLRAWNTRADLFLFPSTYDTNGIVVREAAACGLASVLIGGSCAAEGITDDRNGFLIEETPDAMYRLLKRVGSDLAHLYDVGEHAMNEIYISWEDSVHSAYERYGEIIEAKKSGKLVLRHNAISGSMKNMQEKVQDSIKVTEEFGEECRNSFKKEYDEFLKEYEKISRIFHMH
;
A
#
# COMPACT_ATOMS: atom_id res chain seq x y z
N MET A 1 -23.84 -6.74 -4.96
CA MET A 1 -23.39 -5.52 -5.68
C MET A 1 -22.29 -5.86 -6.65
N LYS A 2 -22.01 -4.96 -7.60
CA LYS A 2 -20.90 -5.09 -8.55
C LYS A 2 -19.84 -4.05 -8.23
N VAL A 3 -18.60 -4.48 -8.00
CA VAL A 3 -17.48 -3.63 -7.60
C VAL A 3 -16.39 -3.68 -8.66
N THR A 4 -15.97 -2.51 -9.17
CA THR A 4 -14.80 -2.42 -10.04
C THR A 4 -13.65 -1.81 -9.27
N LEU A 5 -12.56 -2.57 -9.09
CA LEU A 5 -11.32 -2.13 -8.45
C LEU A 5 -10.29 -1.78 -9.54
N LEU A 6 -9.60 -0.66 -9.39
CA LEU A 6 -8.57 -0.23 -10.35
C LEU A 6 -7.24 0.04 -9.65
N ASN A 7 -6.16 -0.50 -10.22
CA ASN A 7 -4.80 -0.23 -9.74
C ASN A 7 -3.80 -0.28 -10.89
N ASP A 8 -2.73 0.54 -10.80
CA ASP A 8 -1.68 0.58 -11.83
C ASP A 8 -0.66 -0.56 -11.67
N SER A 9 -0.62 -1.24 -10.53
CA SER A 9 0.17 -2.46 -10.31
C SER A 9 -0.72 -3.67 -10.06
N PHE A 10 -0.38 -4.79 -10.69
CA PHE A 10 -1.04 -6.08 -10.50
C PHE A 10 -0.07 -7.19 -10.96
N PRO A 11 -0.21 -8.46 -10.54
CA PRO A 11 0.70 -9.50 -11.01
C PRO A 11 0.95 -9.48 -12.52
N PRO A 12 2.22 -9.63 -12.97
CA PRO A 12 3.39 -10.14 -12.25
C PRO A 12 4.11 -9.11 -11.35
N VAL A 13 3.71 -7.84 -11.36
CA VAL A 13 4.26 -6.83 -10.45
C VAL A 13 3.43 -6.82 -9.17
N ILE A 14 4.06 -7.23 -8.07
CA ILE A 14 3.42 -7.29 -6.75
C ILE A 14 4.10 -6.26 -5.84
N ASP A 15 3.33 -5.27 -5.41
CA ASP A 15 3.69 -4.30 -4.39
C ASP A 15 2.64 -4.27 -3.27
N GLY A 16 2.79 -3.36 -2.31
CA GLY A 16 1.84 -3.24 -1.21
C GLY A 16 0.42 -2.91 -1.66
N VAL A 17 0.24 -2.13 -2.73
CA VAL A 17 -1.07 -1.73 -3.24
C VAL A 17 -1.72 -2.84 -4.06
N ALA A 18 -0.92 -3.56 -4.87
CA ALA A 18 -1.39 -4.76 -5.58
C ALA A 18 -1.94 -5.80 -4.59
N ASN A 19 -1.23 -6.03 -3.47
CA ASN A 19 -1.70 -6.94 -2.41
C ASN A 19 -3.04 -6.48 -1.80
N VAL A 20 -3.23 -5.17 -1.57
CA VAL A 20 -4.53 -4.65 -1.10
C VAL A 20 -5.64 -4.99 -2.09
N VAL A 21 -5.47 -4.66 -3.38
CA VAL A 21 -6.48 -4.92 -4.41
C VAL A 21 -6.79 -6.40 -4.54
N MET A 22 -5.76 -7.25 -4.48
CA MET A 22 -5.94 -8.71 -4.54
C MET A 22 -6.75 -9.23 -3.36
N ASN A 23 -6.49 -8.76 -2.13
CA ASN A 23 -7.24 -9.17 -0.95
C ASN A 23 -8.69 -8.67 -1.01
N TYR A 24 -8.91 -7.40 -1.39
CA TYR A 24 -10.26 -6.86 -1.60
C TYR A 24 -11.02 -7.70 -2.62
N ALA A 25 -10.44 -7.92 -3.81
CA ALA A 25 -11.10 -8.66 -4.88
C ALA A 25 -11.42 -10.10 -4.47
N LYS A 26 -10.47 -10.77 -3.82
CA LYS A 26 -10.60 -12.17 -3.39
C LYS A 26 -11.71 -12.31 -2.35
N ILE A 27 -11.67 -11.55 -1.27
CA ILE A 27 -12.62 -11.67 -0.16
C ILE A 27 -14.04 -11.31 -0.62
N LEU A 28 -14.20 -10.17 -1.33
CA LEU A 28 -15.50 -9.76 -1.85
C LEU A 28 -16.13 -10.82 -2.76
N GLN A 29 -15.31 -11.49 -3.60
CA GLN A 29 -15.79 -12.50 -4.54
C GLN A 29 -16.02 -13.86 -3.87
N GLU A 30 -15.09 -14.38 -3.08
CA GLU A 30 -15.15 -15.71 -2.47
C GLU A 30 -16.25 -15.78 -1.40
N GLU A 31 -16.45 -14.73 -0.63
CA GLU A 31 -17.54 -14.64 0.35
C GLU A 31 -18.89 -14.23 -0.28
N LYS A 32 -18.92 -14.04 -1.61
CA LYS A 32 -20.14 -13.68 -2.36
C LYS A 32 -20.77 -12.36 -1.90
N LEU A 33 -19.98 -11.44 -1.39
CA LEU A 33 -20.41 -10.10 -1.01
C LEU A 33 -20.66 -9.23 -2.25
N ALA A 34 -19.83 -9.41 -3.28
CA ALA A 34 -19.94 -8.69 -4.54
C ALA A 34 -19.45 -9.53 -5.73
N ASP A 35 -19.98 -9.22 -6.93
CA ASP A 35 -19.31 -9.59 -8.18
C ASP A 35 -18.18 -8.60 -8.41
N VAL A 36 -16.96 -9.07 -8.60
CA VAL A 36 -15.77 -8.21 -8.65
C VAL A 36 -15.10 -8.23 -10.01
N MET A 37 -14.77 -7.03 -10.49
CA MET A 37 -13.88 -6.80 -11.62
C MET A 37 -12.65 -6.03 -11.16
N VAL A 38 -11.45 -6.47 -11.58
CA VAL A 38 -10.20 -5.74 -11.39
C VAL A 38 -9.71 -5.22 -12.74
N ALA A 39 -9.51 -3.90 -12.88
CA ALA A 39 -8.89 -3.32 -14.06
C ALA A 39 -7.43 -2.91 -13.77
N THR A 40 -6.51 -3.34 -14.62
CA THR A 40 -5.07 -3.10 -14.48
C THR A 40 -4.40 -2.87 -15.84
N PRO A 41 -3.29 -2.11 -15.93
CA PRO A 41 -2.49 -2.04 -17.14
C PRO A 41 -2.07 -3.45 -17.61
N ALA A 42 -2.15 -3.72 -18.90
CA ALA A 42 -1.74 -5.00 -19.46
C ALA A 42 -0.23 -5.22 -19.30
N TYR A 43 0.16 -6.33 -18.70
CA TYR A 43 1.55 -6.77 -18.55
C TYR A 43 1.85 -7.89 -19.54
N PRO A 44 2.97 -7.82 -20.32
CA PRO A 44 3.31 -8.88 -21.28
C PRO A 44 3.49 -10.24 -20.60
N GLY A 45 2.81 -11.25 -21.14
CA GLY A 45 2.88 -12.62 -20.63
C GLY A 45 2.13 -12.88 -19.32
N ALA A 46 1.37 -11.92 -18.83
CA ALA A 46 0.53 -12.13 -17.66
C ALA A 46 -0.73 -12.92 -18.05
N GLU A 47 -1.09 -13.88 -17.19
CA GLU A 47 -2.30 -14.71 -17.33
C GLU A 47 -3.20 -14.46 -16.12
N TYR A 48 -4.48 -14.13 -16.37
CA TYR A 48 -5.41 -13.73 -15.32
C TYR A 48 -6.61 -14.68 -15.17
N HIS A 49 -6.68 -15.77 -15.95
CA HIS A 49 -7.82 -16.69 -15.95
C HIS A 49 -7.95 -17.54 -14.68
N SER A 50 -6.91 -17.58 -13.84
CA SER A 50 -6.90 -18.34 -12.60
C SER A 50 -7.47 -17.60 -11.39
N TYR A 51 -7.78 -16.30 -11.52
CA TYR A 51 -8.37 -15.53 -10.43
C TYR A 51 -9.86 -15.82 -10.27
N PRO A 52 -10.39 -15.85 -9.03
CA PRO A 52 -11.82 -16.10 -8.77
C PRO A 52 -12.72 -14.93 -9.18
N TYR A 53 -12.15 -13.83 -9.59
CA TYR A 53 -12.80 -12.60 -10.06
C TYR A 53 -12.33 -12.23 -11.46
N TRP A 54 -13.06 -11.38 -12.14
CA TRP A 54 -12.73 -10.98 -13.49
C TRP A 54 -11.62 -9.92 -13.50
N VAL A 55 -10.52 -10.20 -14.22
CA VAL A 55 -9.43 -9.24 -14.44
C VAL A 55 -9.46 -8.73 -15.87
N VAL A 56 -9.53 -7.42 -16.04
CA VAL A 56 -9.56 -6.71 -17.33
C VAL A 56 -8.22 -5.97 -17.51
N PRO A 57 -7.29 -6.52 -18.30
CA PRO A 57 -6.05 -5.83 -18.64
C PRO A 57 -6.30 -4.83 -19.76
N TYR A 58 -6.17 -3.53 -19.47
CA TYR A 58 -6.29 -2.48 -20.49
C TYR A 58 -4.93 -2.10 -21.08
N GLN A 59 -4.94 -1.53 -22.29
CA GLN A 59 -3.73 -1.18 -23.03
C GLN A 59 -2.73 -0.39 -22.16
N SER A 60 -1.44 -0.70 -22.30
CA SER A 60 -0.39 -0.07 -21.50
C SER A 60 0.88 0.17 -22.28
N PHE A 61 1.68 1.13 -21.80
CA PHE A 61 2.97 1.51 -22.36
C PHE A 61 4.09 1.12 -21.39
N ASP A 62 5.26 0.76 -21.95
CA ASP A 62 6.43 0.42 -21.15
C ASP A 62 7.05 1.68 -20.52
N THR A 63 7.05 1.75 -19.21
CA THR A 63 7.69 2.82 -18.43
C THR A 63 8.87 2.34 -17.61
N THR A 64 9.39 1.14 -17.89
CA THR A 64 10.49 0.50 -17.13
C THR A 64 11.75 1.36 -17.06
N LYS A 65 11.96 2.26 -18.02
CA LYS A 65 13.07 3.24 -17.99
C LYS A 65 12.91 4.31 -16.90
N ILE A 66 11.68 4.54 -16.43
CA ILE A 66 11.35 5.56 -15.41
C ILE A 66 11.11 4.88 -14.08
N VAL A 67 10.23 3.87 -14.05
CA VAL A 67 9.94 3.06 -12.86
C VAL A 67 10.06 1.60 -13.23
N LYS A 68 11.10 0.94 -12.72
CA LYS A 68 11.46 -0.43 -13.11
C LYS A 68 10.30 -1.40 -12.85
N GLY A 69 9.88 -2.09 -13.90
CA GLY A 69 8.84 -3.12 -13.86
C GLY A 69 7.40 -2.61 -13.98
N TYR A 70 7.15 -1.30 -13.84
CA TYR A 70 5.82 -0.73 -13.95
C TYR A 70 5.47 -0.34 -15.40
N ARG A 71 4.17 -0.28 -15.68
CA ARG A 71 3.63 0.14 -16.97
C ARG A 71 2.61 1.27 -16.78
N ALA A 72 2.59 2.22 -17.70
CA ALA A 72 1.55 3.26 -17.72
C ALA A 72 0.35 2.74 -18.51
N GLY A 73 -0.81 2.69 -17.88
CA GLY A 73 -2.05 2.30 -18.55
C GLY A 73 -2.60 3.41 -19.44
N ASN A 74 -3.28 3.03 -20.52
CA ASN A 74 -4.03 3.95 -21.36
C ASN A 74 -5.45 4.15 -20.77
N PRO A 75 -5.75 5.29 -20.13
CA PRO A 75 -7.04 5.51 -19.48
C PRO A 75 -8.21 5.69 -20.47
N LEU A 76 -7.95 5.59 -21.76
CA LEU A 76 -8.90 5.78 -22.86
C LEU A 76 -8.94 4.56 -23.81
N ASP A 77 -8.61 3.40 -23.28
CA ASP A 77 -8.82 2.13 -24.00
C ASP A 77 -10.33 1.88 -24.15
N ILE A 78 -10.87 2.28 -25.31
CA ILE A 78 -12.31 2.24 -25.57
C ILE A 78 -12.87 0.83 -25.49
N LYS A 79 -12.13 -0.15 -26.01
CA LYS A 79 -12.56 -1.54 -25.98
C LYS A 79 -12.81 -1.99 -24.55
N GLU A 80 -11.85 -1.72 -23.67
CA GLU A 80 -11.93 -2.15 -22.29
C GLU A 80 -12.87 -1.25 -21.45
N ILE A 81 -13.04 0.03 -21.82
CA ILE A 81 -14.07 0.91 -21.25
C ILE A 81 -15.47 0.36 -21.53
N VAL A 82 -15.74 -0.11 -22.77
CA VAL A 82 -17.02 -0.74 -23.12
C VAL A 82 -17.23 -2.01 -22.32
N THR A 83 -16.22 -2.86 -22.23
CA THR A 83 -16.25 -4.09 -21.39
C THR A 83 -16.60 -3.78 -19.93
N MET A 84 -15.94 -2.77 -19.34
CA MET A 84 -16.21 -2.36 -17.96
C MET A 84 -17.58 -1.70 -17.79
N LYS A 85 -18.06 -0.94 -18.79
CA LYS A 85 -19.42 -0.37 -18.81
C LYS A 85 -20.49 -1.47 -18.87
N GLU A 86 -20.28 -2.52 -19.67
CA GLU A 86 -21.20 -3.67 -19.75
C GLU A 86 -21.26 -4.47 -18.44
N PHE A 87 -20.17 -4.50 -17.68
CA PHE A 87 -20.19 -5.03 -16.32
C PHE A 87 -21.16 -4.27 -15.42
N ALA A 88 -21.42 -3.00 -15.69
CA ALA A 88 -22.33 -2.11 -14.96
C ALA A 88 -22.05 -2.08 -13.45
N PRO A 89 -20.89 -1.52 -13.01
CA PRO A 89 -20.53 -1.45 -11.62
C PRO A 89 -21.51 -0.60 -10.82
N ASP A 90 -21.84 -1.04 -9.61
CA ASP A 90 -22.57 -0.24 -8.61
C ASP A 90 -21.64 0.78 -7.93
N ILE A 91 -20.33 0.46 -7.87
CA ILE A 91 -19.29 1.30 -7.29
C ILE A 91 -17.95 1.04 -7.97
N ILE A 92 -17.15 2.10 -8.08
CA ILE A 92 -15.80 2.08 -8.64
C ILE A 92 -14.82 2.46 -7.53
N HIS A 93 -13.76 1.69 -7.32
CA HIS A 93 -12.74 2.00 -6.33
C HIS A 93 -11.34 1.98 -6.94
N SER A 94 -10.68 3.13 -6.95
CA SER A 94 -9.31 3.28 -7.46
C SER A 94 -8.29 3.35 -6.33
N HIS A 95 -7.16 2.66 -6.52
CA HIS A 95 -6.08 2.56 -5.54
C HIS A 95 -4.79 3.27 -5.96
N CYS A 96 -4.73 3.77 -7.22
CA CYS A 96 -3.60 4.56 -7.71
C CYS A 96 -4.09 5.84 -8.40
N PRO A 97 -3.53 7.04 -8.07
CA PRO A 97 -4.07 8.33 -8.53
C PRO A 97 -3.64 8.71 -9.95
N VAL A 98 -2.97 7.83 -10.68
CA VAL A 98 -2.47 8.10 -12.04
C VAL A 98 -3.42 7.51 -13.08
N SER A 99 -3.01 6.51 -13.87
CA SER A 99 -3.78 5.94 -14.97
C SER A 99 -5.10 5.31 -14.49
N SER A 100 -5.07 4.57 -13.39
CA SER A 100 -6.25 3.91 -12.83
C SER A 100 -7.35 4.90 -12.43
N THR A 101 -7.00 6.01 -11.77
CA THR A 101 -8.01 7.00 -11.39
C THR A 101 -8.53 7.77 -12.61
N LEU A 102 -7.71 8.05 -13.62
CA LEU A 102 -8.20 8.64 -14.87
C LEU A 102 -9.19 7.71 -15.58
N LEU A 103 -8.88 6.42 -15.68
CA LEU A 103 -9.79 5.41 -16.22
C LEU A 103 -11.07 5.29 -15.38
N ALA A 104 -10.95 5.28 -14.04
CA ALA A 104 -12.08 5.23 -13.13
C ALA A 104 -13.03 6.43 -13.30
N ARG A 105 -12.49 7.65 -13.51
CA ARG A 105 -13.28 8.86 -13.80
C ARG A 105 -14.00 8.76 -15.14
N THR A 106 -13.34 8.19 -16.16
CA THR A 106 -13.95 7.91 -17.45
C THR A 106 -15.09 6.89 -17.31
N LEU A 107 -14.85 5.78 -16.62
CA LEU A 107 -15.86 4.76 -16.37
C LEU A 107 -17.07 5.33 -15.59
N ARG A 108 -16.84 6.13 -14.54
CA ARG A 108 -17.91 6.82 -13.81
C ARG A 108 -18.79 7.65 -14.72
N PHE A 109 -18.20 8.37 -15.68
CA PHE A 109 -18.96 9.18 -16.63
C PHE A 109 -19.96 8.35 -17.45
N TYR A 110 -19.59 7.10 -17.81
CA TYR A 110 -20.47 6.23 -18.61
C TYR A 110 -21.44 5.38 -17.78
N THR A 111 -21.12 5.11 -16.51
CA THR A 111 -21.90 4.21 -15.65
C THR A 111 -22.70 4.94 -14.58
N ASP A 112 -22.35 6.21 -14.34
CA ASP A 112 -22.90 7.00 -13.22
C ASP A 112 -22.66 6.31 -11.85
N ALA A 113 -21.67 5.41 -11.74
CA ALA A 113 -21.30 4.75 -10.49
C ALA A 113 -20.45 5.68 -9.60
N PRO A 114 -20.66 5.71 -8.26
CA PRO A 114 -19.81 6.48 -7.36
C PRO A 114 -18.35 6.01 -7.43
N LEU A 115 -17.42 6.94 -7.30
CA LEU A 115 -15.98 6.69 -7.36
C LEU A 115 -15.33 6.95 -6.01
N VAL A 116 -14.77 5.90 -5.43
CA VAL A 116 -13.93 5.93 -4.23
C VAL A 116 -12.46 5.90 -4.63
N PHE A 117 -11.63 6.60 -3.89
CA PHE A 117 -10.17 6.54 -4.02
C PHE A 117 -9.52 6.22 -2.68
N THR A 118 -8.57 5.27 -2.62
CA THR A 118 -7.74 5.04 -1.44
C THR A 118 -6.30 5.50 -1.65
N TYR A 119 -5.83 6.39 -0.76
CA TYR A 119 -4.47 6.90 -0.73
C TYR A 119 -3.56 5.97 0.09
N HIS A 120 -2.62 5.30 -0.60
CA HIS A 120 -1.73 4.28 -0.01
C HIS A 120 -0.29 4.77 0.21
N THR A 121 0.20 5.69 -0.63
CA THR A 121 1.63 5.99 -0.76
C THR A 121 1.89 7.49 -0.63
N LYS A 122 2.98 7.87 0.04
CA LYS A 122 3.48 9.26 0.08
C LYS A 122 4.14 9.60 -1.25
N PHE A 123 3.35 10.05 -2.22
CA PHE A 123 3.79 10.30 -3.59
C PHE A 123 4.82 11.43 -3.73
N ASP A 124 4.86 12.39 -2.82
CA ASP A 124 5.87 13.45 -2.78
C ASP A 124 7.29 12.89 -2.80
N ILE A 125 7.52 11.83 -2.05
CA ILE A 125 8.82 11.17 -1.94
C ILE A 125 9.18 10.45 -3.25
N ASP A 126 8.24 9.74 -3.84
CA ASP A 126 8.48 9.00 -5.08
C ASP A 126 8.63 9.94 -6.28
N ILE A 127 7.81 11.00 -6.35
CA ILE A 127 7.95 12.06 -7.35
C ILE A 127 9.30 12.78 -7.18
N ALA A 128 9.73 13.09 -5.95
CA ALA A 128 11.01 13.75 -5.71
C ALA A 128 12.21 12.89 -6.16
N LYS A 129 12.11 11.56 -6.09
CA LYS A 129 13.14 10.64 -6.59
C LYS A 129 13.14 10.55 -8.12
N ALA A 130 11.94 10.54 -8.75
CA ALA A 130 11.78 10.35 -10.19
C ALA A 130 12.01 11.66 -10.97
N VAL A 131 11.62 12.81 -10.45
CA VAL A 131 11.62 14.11 -11.13
C VAL A 131 12.61 15.06 -10.46
N LYS A 132 13.66 15.49 -11.19
CA LYS A 132 14.71 16.38 -10.64
C LYS A 132 14.27 17.84 -10.51
N SER A 133 13.38 18.32 -11.38
CA SER A 133 12.92 19.71 -11.39
C SER A 133 11.82 19.95 -10.35
N LYS A 134 12.06 20.86 -9.40
CA LYS A 134 11.06 21.24 -8.37
C LYS A 134 9.75 21.79 -8.97
N LEU A 135 9.84 22.50 -10.11
CA LEU A 135 8.64 23.01 -10.79
C LEU A 135 7.79 21.84 -11.32
N LEU A 136 8.43 20.87 -11.99
CA LEU A 136 7.74 19.69 -12.51
C LEU A 136 7.21 18.79 -11.39
N GLN A 137 7.93 18.68 -10.26
CA GLN A 137 7.42 17.99 -9.06
C GLN A 137 6.10 18.62 -8.57
N LYS A 138 6.06 19.95 -8.49
CA LYS A 138 4.87 20.69 -8.05
C LYS A 138 3.68 20.47 -9.00
N GLU A 139 3.91 20.54 -10.30
CA GLU A 139 2.87 20.31 -11.31
C GLU A 139 2.36 18.86 -11.28
N ALA A 140 3.26 17.88 -11.13
CA ALA A 140 2.90 16.47 -10.99
C ALA A 140 2.06 16.24 -9.73
N ILE A 141 2.45 16.79 -8.58
CA ILE A 141 1.68 16.71 -7.33
C ILE A 141 0.31 17.36 -7.49
N HIS A 142 0.25 18.56 -8.09
CA HIS A 142 -1.02 19.26 -8.33
C HIS A 142 -1.97 18.44 -9.20
N ALA A 143 -1.48 17.85 -10.28
CA ALA A 143 -2.28 16.99 -11.15
C ALA A 143 -2.79 15.74 -10.43
N LEU A 144 -1.94 15.12 -9.60
CA LEU A 144 -2.28 13.96 -8.78
C LEU A 144 -3.37 14.30 -7.77
N VAL A 145 -3.21 15.40 -7.03
CA VAL A 145 -4.20 15.87 -6.03
C VAL A 145 -5.52 16.21 -6.72
N SER A 146 -5.50 16.93 -7.86
CA SER A 146 -6.69 17.25 -8.65
C SER A 146 -7.43 15.98 -9.10
N ASN A 147 -6.69 14.92 -9.41
CA ASN A 147 -7.27 13.64 -9.81
C ASN A 147 -7.97 12.94 -8.62
N ILE A 148 -7.39 13.05 -7.41
CA ILE A 148 -7.98 12.55 -6.18
C ILE A 148 -9.21 13.38 -5.78
N GLU A 149 -9.15 14.71 -5.89
CA GLU A 149 -10.28 15.61 -5.57
C GLU A 149 -11.50 15.37 -6.46
N ALA A 150 -11.29 14.80 -7.65
CA ALA A 150 -12.37 14.42 -8.55
C ALA A 150 -13.14 13.17 -8.09
N CYS A 151 -12.66 12.42 -7.10
CA CYS A 151 -13.34 11.25 -6.56
C CYS A 151 -14.46 11.66 -5.60
N ASP A 152 -15.52 10.88 -5.52
CA ASP A 152 -16.70 11.18 -4.71
C ASP A 152 -16.45 10.98 -3.23
N GLU A 153 -15.63 9.98 -2.88
CA GLU A 153 -15.13 9.77 -1.52
C GLU A 153 -13.64 9.39 -1.55
N VAL A 154 -12.88 9.92 -0.59
CA VAL A 154 -11.44 9.66 -0.45
C VAL A 154 -11.18 8.94 0.85
N TRP A 155 -10.49 7.79 0.76
CA TRP A 155 -10.02 7.01 1.89
C TRP A 155 -8.52 7.16 2.04
N VAL A 156 -8.04 7.00 3.24
CA VAL A 156 -6.61 6.98 3.58
C VAL A 156 -6.34 5.82 4.51
N VAL A 157 -5.17 5.20 4.37
CA VAL A 157 -4.84 4.00 5.18
C VAL A 157 -4.45 4.31 6.63
N SER A 158 -4.19 5.59 6.94
CA SER A 158 -3.87 6.09 8.27
C SER A 158 -4.14 7.59 8.34
N ARG A 159 -4.27 8.17 9.53
CA ARG A 159 -4.39 9.64 9.69
C ARG A 159 -3.16 10.36 9.15
N GLY A 160 -1.96 9.83 9.44
CA GLY A 160 -0.73 10.42 8.93
C GLY A 160 -0.61 10.37 7.41
N ALA A 161 -1.18 9.35 6.73
CA ALA A 161 -1.32 9.36 5.28
C ALA A 161 -2.28 10.46 4.82
N GLY A 162 -3.38 10.69 5.55
CA GLY A 162 -4.32 11.78 5.28
C GLY A 162 -3.69 13.16 5.46
N GLU A 163 -2.93 13.36 6.52
CA GLU A 163 -2.20 14.63 6.75
C GLU A 163 -1.12 14.85 5.68
N ASN A 164 -0.41 13.80 5.24
CA ASN A 164 0.50 13.91 4.10
C ASN A 164 -0.26 14.34 2.83
N LEU A 165 -1.42 13.75 2.55
CA LEU A 165 -2.25 14.14 1.40
C LEU A 165 -2.70 15.60 1.50
N ARG A 166 -3.05 16.10 2.70
CA ARG A 166 -3.35 17.52 2.96
C ARG A 166 -2.13 18.42 2.71
N CYS A 167 -0.95 18.01 3.15
CA CYS A 167 0.30 18.73 2.87
C CYS A 167 0.59 18.84 1.37
N LEU A 168 0.12 17.89 0.56
CA LEU A 168 0.21 17.94 -0.90
C LEU A 168 -0.80 18.88 -1.56
N GLY A 169 -1.75 19.44 -0.78
CA GLY A 169 -2.74 20.41 -1.24
C GLY A 169 -4.17 19.89 -1.33
N TYR A 170 -4.44 18.65 -0.91
CA TYR A 170 -5.81 18.12 -0.85
C TYR A 170 -6.64 18.88 0.20
N THR A 171 -7.79 19.40 -0.21
CA THR A 171 -8.67 20.22 0.65
C THR A 171 -9.96 19.52 1.08
N GLY A 172 -10.24 18.36 0.50
CA GLY A 172 -11.46 17.60 0.76
C GLY A 172 -11.43 16.83 2.09
N GLU A 173 -12.56 16.24 2.44
CA GLU A 173 -12.67 15.30 3.56
C GLU A 173 -12.13 13.93 3.17
N TYR A 174 -11.56 13.22 4.14
CA TYR A 174 -11.13 11.82 3.97
C TYR A 174 -11.61 10.94 5.12
N ARG A 175 -11.75 9.66 4.83
CA ARG A 175 -12.05 8.61 5.81
C ARG A 175 -10.82 7.73 6.03
N VAL A 176 -10.50 7.41 7.27
CA VAL A 176 -9.45 6.42 7.57
C VAL A 176 -10.05 5.02 7.42
N VAL A 177 -9.48 4.22 6.51
CA VAL A 177 -9.80 2.81 6.29
C VAL A 177 -8.48 2.04 6.33
N SER A 178 -8.24 1.37 7.44
CA SER A 178 -6.98 0.65 7.67
C SER A 178 -6.91 -0.63 6.86
N ASN A 179 -5.73 -0.95 6.33
CA ASN A 179 -5.49 -2.25 5.70
C ASN A 179 -5.48 -3.37 6.74
N GLY A 180 -5.93 -4.55 6.35
CA GLY A 180 -5.74 -5.77 7.09
C GLY A 180 -4.35 -6.38 6.90
N VAL A 181 -4.11 -7.50 7.56
CA VAL A 181 -2.89 -8.32 7.40
C VAL A 181 -3.24 -9.78 7.13
N ASP A 182 -2.32 -10.48 6.45
CA ASP A 182 -2.48 -11.90 6.08
C ASP A 182 -2.21 -12.86 7.24
N PHE A 183 -1.64 -12.36 8.35
CA PHE A 183 -1.33 -13.20 9.50
C PHE A 183 -2.61 -13.57 10.24
N ALA A 184 -2.81 -14.86 10.46
CA ALA A 184 -3.83 -15.30 11.38
C ALA A 184 -3.50 -14.83 12.80
N LYS A 185 -4.51 -14.38 13.54
CA LYS A 185 -4.38 -13.96 14.94
C LYS A 185 -3.93 -15.12 15.81
N GLY A 186 -2.91 -14.92 16.61
CA GLY A 186 -2.39 -15.87 17.56
C GLY A 186 -0.94 -16.30 17.30
N ARG A 187 -0.30 -16.79 18.34
CA ARG A 187 1.08 -17.28 18.32
C ARG A 187 1.16 -18.60 17.57
N VAL A 188 2.28 -18.83 16.90
CA VAL A 188 2.58 -20.09 16.21
C VAL A 188 2.96 -21.15 17.25
N ALA A 189 2.57 -22.42 17.01
CA ALA A 189 2.90 -23.52 17.90
C ALA A 189 4.43 -23.68 18.08
N PRO A 190 4.90 -23.99 19.30
CA PRO A 190 6.35 -24.04 19.64
C PRO A 190 7.17 -24.90 18.69
N GLU A 191 6.64 -26.05 18.25
CA GLU A 191 7.35 -26.97 17.35
C GLU A 191 7.57 -26.38 15.95
N LYS A 192 6.65 -25.51 15.49
CA LYS A 192 6.80 -24.79 14.23
C LYS A 192 7.78 -23.62 14.36
N VAL A 193 7.78 -22.95 15.53
CA VAL A 193 8.77 -21.90 15.85
C VAL A 193 10.16 -22.51 15.87
N ALA A 194 10.35 -23.61 16.60
CA ALA A 194 11.62 -24.33 16.72
C ALA A 194 12.20 -24.71 15.34
N LYS A 195 11.38 -25.25 14.42
CA LYS A 195 11.82 -25.57 13.05
C LYS A 195 12.45 -24.42 12.29
N VAL A 196 12.08 -23.19 12.60
CA VAL A 196 12.58 -21.97 11.92
C VAL A 196 13.77 -21.38 12.67
N THR A 197 13.81 -21.52 14.00
CA THR A 197 14.71 -20.74 14.86
C THR A 197 15.82 -21.55 15.52
N ASP A 198 15.70 -22.89 15.63
CA ASP A 198 16.67 -23.74 16.36
C ASP A 198 18.10 -23.75 15.76
N SER A 199 18.24 -23.36 14.50
CA SER A 199 19.56 -23.22 13.88
C SER A 199 20.32 -21.94 14.27
N TYR A 200 19.67 -21.06 15.02
CA TYR A 200 20.21 -19.78 15.46
C TYR A 200 20.46 -19.79 16.98
N ASP A 201 21.50 -19.07 17.42
CA ASP A 201 21.80 -18.92 18.86
C ASP A 201 20.83 -17.93 19.51
N LEU A 202 19.71 -18.46 20.01
CA LEU A 202 18.64 -17.70 20.69
C LEU A 202 18.35 -18.32 22.08
N PRO A 203 19.24 -18.12 23.08
CA PRO A 203 19.11 -18.74 24.40
C PRO A 203 17.84 -18.32 25.13
N GLU A 204 17.32 -19.20 26.00
CA GLU A 204 16.22 -18.86 26.88
C GLU A 204 16.62 -17.77 27.90
N GLY A 205 15.69 -16.87 28.20
CA GLY A 205 15.88 -15.77 29.14
C GLY A 205 16.69 -14.60 28.63
N ILE A 206 17.24 -14.67 27.39
CA ILE A 206 17.88 -13.56 26.71
C ILE A 206 16.86 -12.94 25.74
N PRO A 207 16.58 -11.62 25.82
CA PRO A 207 15.59 -10.98 24.97
C PRO A 207 15.98 -11.05 23.50
N VAL A 208 15.02 -11.41 22.66
CA VAL A 208 15.15 -11.43 21.19
C VAL A 208 14.40 -10.25 20.61
N PHE A 209 15.13 -9.32 20.04
CA PHE A 209 14.59 -8.19 19.30
C PHE A 209 14.49 -8.53 17.81
N LEU A 210 13.45 -8.07 17.15
CA LEU A 210 13.16 -8.39 15.75
C LEU A 210 12.95 -7.12 14.93
N PHE A 211 13.49 -7.12 13.72
CA PHE A 211 13.12 -6.22 12.62
C PHE A 211 12.73 -7.06 11.41
N VAL A 212 11.60 -6.76 10.79
CA VAL A 212 11.15 -7.38 9.52
C VAL A 212 10.93 -6.30 8.48
N GLY A 213 11.55 -6.44 7.31
CA GLY A 213 11.35 -5.50 6.20
C GLY A 213 12.56 -5.36 5.28
N ARG A 214 12.42 -4.48 4.27
CA ARG A 214 13.55 -4.15 3.41
C ARG A 214 14.69 -3.53 4.22
N ILE A 215 15.90 -4.01 4.00
CA ILE A 215 17.10 -3.47 4.63
C ILE A 215 17.52 -2.18 3.92
N VAL A 216 16.94 -1.07 4.37
CA VAL A 216 17.19 0.30 3.87
C VAL A 216 17.28 1.27 5.05
N LYS A 217 18.23 2.20 4.99
CA LYS A 217 18.54 3.13 6.10
C LYS A 217 17.35 3.93 6.59
N TYR A 218 16.49 4.36 5.67
CA TYR A 218 15.34 5.20 6.03
C TYR A 218 14.26 4.46 6.86
N LYS A 219 14.38 3.14 7.04
CA LYS A 219 13.54 2.39 7.99
C LYS A 219 14.07 2.38 9.42
N GLY A 220 15.08 3.20 9.70
CA GLY A 220 15.62 3.41 11.04
C GLY A 220 16.61 2.36 11.51
N LEU A 221 17.14 1.49 10.60
CA LEU A 221 18.16 0.50 10.98
C LEU A 221 19.40 1.11 11.63
N PRO A 222 19.94 2.24 11.14
CA PRO A 222 21.08 2.90 11.81
C PRO A 222 20.76 3.27 13.27
N LEU A 223 19.54 3.77 13.55
CA LEU A 223 19.08 4.12 14.90
C LEU A 223 19.03 2.89 15.81
N ILE A 224 18.51 1.74 15.29
CA ILE A 224 18.49 0.47 16.00
C ILE A 224 19.93 0.07 16.39
N LEU A 225 20.87 0.03 15.43
CA LEU A 225 22.25 -0.40 15.67
C LEU A 225 22.97 0.50 16.67
N ASP A 226 22.78 1.83 16.57
CA ASP A 226 23.38 2.79 17.51
C ASP A 226 22.82 2.66 18.94
N ALA A 227 21.54 2.35 19.08
CA ALA A 227 20.93 2.05 20.40
C ALA A 227 21.45 0.74 21.00
N LEU A 228 21.53 -0.32 20.16
CA LEU A 228 22.04 -1.61 20.59
C LEU A 228 23.54 -1.57 20.95
N ALA A 229 24.34 -0.72 20.27
CA ALA A 229 25.72 -0.49 20.64
C ALA A 229 25.88 -0.01 22.08
N LYS A 230 24.97 0.86 22.55
CA LYS A 230 24.96 1.35 23.93
C LYS A 230 24.58 0.24 24.94
N LEU A 231 23.61 -0.62 24.58
CA LEU A 231 23.28 -1.79 25.38
C LEU A 231 24.46 -2.76 25.51
N SER A 232 25.15 -3.00 24.40
CA SER A 232 26.33 -3.86 24.36
C SER A 232 27.49 -3.30 25.21
N GLN A 233 27.68 -1.97 25.23
CA GLN A 233 28.66 -1.30 26.10
C GLN A 233 28.32 -1.40 27.60
N ASP A 234 27.04 -1.53 27.92
CA ASP A 234 26.56 -1.77 29.30
C ASP A 234 26.57 -3.27 29.70
N ASP A 235 27.14 -4.14 28.86
CA ASP A 235 27.17 -5.59 29.05
C ASP A 235 25.77 -6.24 29.20
N VAL A 236 24.74 -5.63 28.58
CA VAL A 236 23.38 -6.21 28.54
C VAL A 236 23.32 -7.27 27.43
N ASP A 237 22.90 -8.48 27.77
CA ASP A 237 22.70 -9.54 26.80
C ASP A 237 21.39 -9.36 26.02
N PHE A 238 21.45 -9.56 24.71
CA PHE A 238 20.30 -9.57 23.79
C PHE A 238 20.65 -10.32 22.50
N ARG A 239 19.63 -10.63 21.71
CA ARG A 239 19.77 -11.07 20.32
C ARG A 239 18.92 -10.16 19.43
N MET A 240 19.53 -9.60 18.39
CA MET A 240 18.83 -8.79 17.38
C MET A 240 18.76 -9.55 16.08
N VAL A 241 17.55 -9.83 15.58
CA VAL A 241 17.29 -10.54 14.33
C VAL A 241 16.77 -9.56 13.28
N PHE A 242 17.46 -9.47 12.16
CA PHE A 242 17.05 -8.73 10.98
C PHE A 242 16.56 -9.70 9.90
N VAL A 243 15.25 -9.69 9.65
CA VAL A 243 14.62 -10.49 8.60
C VAL A 243 14.33 -9.61 7.39
N GLY A 244 15.00 -9.89 6.29
CA GLY A 244 14.84 -9.13 5.04
C GLY A 244 16.12 -9.00 4.27
N SER A 245 16.03 -8.33 3.10
CA SER A 245 17.16 -7.95 2.27
C SER A 245 16.96 -6.55 1.70
N GLY A 246 18.00 -5.95 1.16
CA GLY A 246 17.86 -4.61 0.56
C GLY A 246 19.19 -4.02 0.13
N PRO A 247 19.16 -2.86 -0.55
CA PRO A 247 20.36 -2.23 -1.10
C PRO A 247 21.39 -1.81 -0.02
N ASP A 248 20.93 -1.54 1.20
CA ASP A 248 21.81 -1.10 2.29
C ASP A 248 22.28 -2.27 3.20
N GLU A 249 21.95 -3.53 2.87
CA GLU A 249 22.24 -4.71 3.70
C GLU A 249 23.72 -4.85 4.01
N LYS A 250 24.59 -4.69 3.00
CA LYS A 250 26.04 -4.79 3.18
C LYS A 250 26.54 -3.78 4.21
N GLU A 251 26.15 -2.52 4.07
CA GLU A 251 26.54 -1.44 4.98
C GLU A 251 26.00 -1.67 6.40
N MET A 252 24.77 -2.14 6.53
CA MET A 252 24.18 -2.44 7.86
C MET A 252 24.88 -3.61 8.53
N LYS A 253 25.28 -4.64 7.80
CA LYS A 253 26.11 -5.76 8.33
C LYS A 253 27.49 -5.27 8.78
N GLU A 254 28.17 -4.45 8.00
CA GLU A 254 29.46 -3.86 8.36
C GLU A 254 29.35 -2.98 9.62
N LYS A 255 28.28 -2.17 9.70
CA LYS A 255 28.00 -1.35 10.89
C LYS A 255 27.73 -2.23 12.12
N ALA A 256 26.90 -3.26 12.00
CA ALA A 256 26.62 -4.19 13.10
C ALA A 256 27.91 -4.85 13.60
N ALA A 257 28.73 -5.37 12.69
CA ALA A 257 30.01 -6.03 13.04
C ALA A 257 31.02 -5.08 13.72
N SER A 258 30.94 -3.76 13.46
CA SER A 258 31.80 -2.77 14.11
C SER A 258 31.31 -2.35 15.51
N LEU A 259 30.05 -2.56 15.82
CA LEU A 259 29.40 -2.03 17.04
C LEU A 259 29.01 -3.11 18.04
N LEU A 260 28.73 -4.35 17.59
CA LEU A 260 28.14 -5.43 18.38
C LEU A 260 29.02 -6.66 18.40
N LYS A 261 28.86 -7.49 19.43
CA LYS A 261 29.49 -8.81 19.50
C LYS A 261 28.84 -9.74 18.47
N PRO A 262 29.57 -10.73 17.88
CA PRO A 262 29.05 -11.59 16.82
C PRO A 262 27.75 -12.33 17.18
N GLU A 263 27.60 -12.71 18.43
CA GLU A 263 26.42 -13.40 18.95
C GLU A 263 25.19 -12.50 19.12
N GLN A 264 25.35 -11.18 19.15
CA GLN A 264 24.29 -10.23 19.43
C GLN A 264 23.42 -9.89 18.22
N TYR A 265 23.84 -10.24 16.98
CA TYR A 265 23.07 -9.91 15.79
C TYR A 265 23.02 -11.05 14.76
N ILE A 266 21.88 -11.15 14.08
CA ILE A 266 21.59 -12.16 13.06
C ILE A 266 20.93 -11.47 11.88
N PHE A 267 21.44 -11.73 10.66
CA PHE A 267 20.78 -11.36 9.40
C PHE A 267 20.33 -12.64 8.70
N THR A 268 19.04 -12.91 8.66
CA THR A 268 18.50 -14.15 8.05
C THR A 268 18.44 -14.09 6.53
N GLY A 269 18.50 -12.88 5.94
CA GLY A 269 18.11 -12.65 4.54
C GLY A 269 16.60 -12.53 4.40
N ALA A 270 16.11 -12.49 3.16
CA ALA A 270 14.69 -12.36 2.87
C ALA A 270 13.93 -13.67 3.15
N VAL A 271 12.85 -13.59 3.90
CA VAL A 271 11.93 -14.70 4.16
C VAL A 271 10.59 -14.36 3.50
N TYR A 272 10.13 -15.20 2.58
CA TYR A 272 8.89 -15.00 1.81
C TYR A 272 7.74 -15.87 2.32
N ASP A 273 8.06 -16.96 3.00
CA ASP A 273 7.06 -17.85 3.61
C ASP A 273 6.40 -17.15 4.80
N ARG A 274 5.09 -16.99 4.73
CA ARG A 274 4.29 -16.27 5.74
C ARG A 274 4.28 -16.97 7.09
N GLU A 275 4.28 -18.30 7.12
CA GLU A 275 4.33 -19.08 8.37
C GLU A 275 5.71 -18.98 9.03
N GLN A 276 6.80 -18.94 8.25
CA GLN A 276 8.13 -18.67 8.80
C GLN A 276 8.24 -17.26 9.36
N LEU A 277 7.65 -16.25 8.70
CA LEU A 277 7.60 -14.88 9.23
C LEU A 277 6.80 -14.82 10.52
N ARG A 278 5.67 -15.53 10.61
CA ARG A 278 4.90 -15.66 11.85
C ARG A 278 5.69 -16.33 12.96
N ALA A 279 6.48 -17.38 12.61
CA ALA A 279 7.35 -18.05 13.58
C ALA A 279 8.40 -17.10 14.16
N TRP A 280 9.03 -16.26 13.32
CA TRP A 280 9.96 -15.22 13.78
C TRP A 280 9.28 -14.19 14.70
N ASN A 281 8.09 -13.71 14.34
CA ASN A 281 7.32 -12.78 15.17
C ASN A 281 6.89 -13.42 16.49
N THR A 282 6.60 -14.73 16.50
CA THR A 282 6.23 -15.46 17.73
C THR A 282 7.45 -15.75 18.64
N ARG A 283 8.66 -15.95 18.06
CA ARG A 283 9.89 -16.20 18.83
C ARG A 283 10.44 -14.95 19.48
N ALA A 284 10.24 -13.80 18.84
CA ALA A 284 10.76 -12.55 19.34
C ALA A 284 9.99 -12.03 20.57
N ASP A 285 10.67 -11.22 21.36
CA ASP A 285 10.10 -10.60 22.55
C ASP A 285 9.73 -9.13 22.31
N LEU A 286 10.36 -8.46 21.31
CA LEU A 286 10.07 -7.07 20.98
C LEU A 286 10.39 -6.78 19.52
N PHE A 287 9.47 -6.10 18.83
CA PHE A 287 9.62 -5.67 17.44
C PHE A 287 10.15 -4.24 17.37
N LEU A 288 11.28 -3.99 16.72
CA LEU A 288 11.89 -2.67 16.59
C LEU A 288 11.61 -2.08 15.23
N PHE A 289 10.76 -1.06 15.15
CA PHE A 289 10.38 -0.45 13.87
C PHE A 289 10.36 1.09 13.93
N PRO A 290 11.52 1.75 14.07
CA PRO A 290 11.61 3.20 14.15
C PRO A 290 11.53 3.89 12.78
N SER A 291 10.58 3.47 11.94
CA SER A 291 10.35 4.06 10.62
C SER A 291 9.35 5.21 10.70
N THR A 292 9.73 6.38 10.16
CA THR A 292 8.84 7.53 9.95
C THR A 292 8.32 7.62 8.52
N TYR A 293 8.79 6.71 7.66
CA TYR A 293 8.50 6.71 6.23
C TYR A 293 7.21 5.99 5.86
N ASP A 294 6.92 4.88 6.54
CA ASP A 294 5.79 4.00 6.21
C ASP A 294 4.44 4.69 6.43
N THR A 295 3.46 4.43 5.56
CA THR A 295 2.12 5.04 5.60
C THR A 295 1.14 4.31 6.52
N ASN A 296 1.31 2.99 6.72
CA ASN A 296 0.37 2.17 7.50
C ASN A 296 1.06 1.20 8.48
N GLY A 297 2.35 0.93 8.30
CA GLY A 297 3.07 0.02 9.20
C GLY A 297 2.46 -1.40 9.23
N ILE A 298 2.16 -2.00 8.08
CA ILE A 298 1.57 -3.36 7.99
C ILE A 298 2.36 -4.36 8.86
N VAL A 299 3.69 -4.29 8.85
CA VAL A 299 4.57 -5.17 9.64
C VAL A 299 4.35 -5.03 11.16
N VAL A 300 3.90 -3.86 11.63
CA VAL A 300 3.52 -3.64 13.05
C VAL A 300 2.25 -4.42 13.40
N ARG A 301 1.28 -4.44 12.49
CA ARG A 301 0.05 -5.23 12.64
C ARG A 301 0.32 -6.74 12.50
N GLU A 302 1.28 -7.13 11.68
CA GLU A 302 1.78 -8.51 11.57
C GLU A 302 2.44 -8.96 12.87
N ALA A 303 3.26 -8.10 13.49
CA ALA A 303 3.83 -8.35 14.80
C ALA A 303 2.72 -8.48 15.86
N ALA A 304 1.78 -7.55 15.89
CA ALA A 304 0.63 -7.57 16.77
C ALA A 304 -0.21 -8.86 16.61
N ALA A 305 -0.43 -9.33 15.37
CA ALA A 305 -1.14 -10.60 15.12
C ALA A 305 -0.52 -11.79 15.86
N CYS A 306 0.80 -11.76 16.05
CA CYS A 306 1.55 -12.80 16.77
C CYS A 306 1.74 -12.49 18.28
N GLY A 307 1.10 -11.45 18.81
CA GLY A 307 1.27 -11.03 20.21
C GLY A 307 2.65 -10.46 20.50
N LEU A 308 3.27 -9.79 19.53
CA LEU A 308 4.57 -9.15 19.65
C LEU A 308 4.41 -7.63 19.76
N ALA A 309 4.85 -7.04 20.87
CA ALA A 309 4.84 -5.60 21.08
C ALA A 309 5.86 -4.90 20.17
N SER A 310 5.55 -3.68 19.74
CA SER A 310 6.40 -2.89 18.83
C SER A 310 6.95 -1.64 19.48
N VAL A 311 8.19 -1.28 19.15
CA VAL A 311 8.82 0.03 19.46
C VAL A 311 8.75 0.91 18.23
N LEU A 312 8.12 2.07 18.36
CA LEU A 312 7.79 2.97 17.24
C LEU A 312 8.16 4.42 17.56
N ILE A 313 8.38 5.21 16.53
CA ILE A 313 8.55 6.65 16.69
C ILE A 313 7.19 7.31 16.96
N GLY A 314 7.08 8.02 18.08
CA GLY A 314 5.89 8.78 18.43
C GLY A 314 5.48 9.76 17.32
N GLY A 315 4.19 9.76 16.96
CA GLY A 315 3.66 10.61 15.88
C GLY A 315 3.89 10.06 14.45
N SER A 316 4.58 8.94 14.26
CA SER A 316 4.68 8.29 12.94
C SER A 316 3.36 7.63 12.54
N CYS A 317 3.14 7.44 11.22
CA CYS A 317 1.95 6.71 10.73
C CYS A 317 1.89 5.27 11.26
N ALA A 318 3.05 4.62 11.45
CA ALA A 318 3.13 3.26 11.97
C ALA A 318 2.73 3.17 13.47
N ALA A 319 2.79 4.29 14.20
CA ALA A 319 2.43 4.38 15.61
C ALA A 319 0.93 4.67 15.86
N GLU A 320 0.12 4.79 14.80
CA GLU A 320 -1.32 5.03 14.97
C GLU A 320 -2.01 3.84 15.67
N GLY A 321 -2.81 4.16 16.70
CA GLY A 321 -3.47 3.18 17.56
C GLY A 321 -2.60 2.67 18.71
N ILE A 322 -1.31 3.06 18.76
CA ILE A 322 -0.43 2.71 19.86
C ILE A 322 -0.67 3.64 21.07
N THR A 323 -0.92 3.04 22.20
CA THR A 323 -0.89 3.67 23.52
C THR A 323 0.38 3.19 24.22
N ASP A 324 1.26 4.15 24.55
CA ASP A 324 2.57 3.85 25.14
C ASP A 324 2.46 2.99 26.40
N ASP A 325 3.34 1.99 26.49
CA ASP A 325 3.45 1.04 27.59
C ASP A 325 2.20 0.14 27.82
N ARG A 326 1.21 0.20 26.89
CA ARG A 326 -0.01 -0.63 26.93
C ARG A 326 -0.04 -1.67 25.81
N ASN A 327 -0.03 -1.22 24.54
CA ASN A 327 -0.11 -2.08 23.35
C ASN A 327 1.06 -1.86 22.38
N GLY A 328 2.13 -1.25 22.89
CA GLY A 328 3.37 -0.95 22.22
C GLY A 328 4.13 0.14 22.97
N PHE A 329 5.26 0.56 22.41
CA PHE A 329 6.14 1.56 23.01
C PHE A 329 6.43 2.69 22.05
N LEU A 330 6.32 3.92 22.54
CA LEU A 330 6.57 5.14 21.75
C LEU A 330 7.89 5.79 22.22
N ILE A 331 8.74 6.11 21.24
CA ILE A 331 10.02 6.80 21.51
C ILE A 331 10.18 8.03 20.62
N GLU A 332 11.06 8.94 21.02
CA GLU A 332 11.61 9.96 20.13
C GLU A 332 12.54 9.33 19.08
N GLU A 333 12.68 9.97 17.91
CA GLU A 333 13.57 9.50 16.82
C GLU A 333 15.04 9.70 17.15
N THR A 334 15.50 9.06 18.24
CA THR A 334 16.90 9.10 18.68
C THR A 334 17.39 7.75 19.16
N PRO A 335 18.67 7.39 18.95
CA PRO A 335 19.27 6.17 19.51
C PRO A 335 19.21 6.14 21.05
N ASP A 336 19.31 7.30 21.70
CA ASP A 336 19.24 7.42 23.16
C ASP A 336 17.86 7.07 23.71
N ALA A 337 16.78 7.49 23.04
CA ALA A 337 15.44 7.16 23.46
C ALA A 337 15.18 5.64 23.34
N MET A 338 15.59 5.02 22.23
CA MET A 338 15.50 3.56 22.05
C MET A 338 16.35 2.82 23.08
N TYR A 339 17.61 3.21 23.29
CA TYR A 339 18.47 2.61 24.31
C TYR A 339 17.83 2.67 25.70
N ARG A 340 17.33 3.84 26.14
CA ARG A 340 16.68 3.98 27.46
C ARG A 340 15.47 3.05 27.59
N LEU A 341 14.64 2.96 26.54
CA LEU A 341 13.50 2.05 26.51
C LEU A 341 13.98 0.61 26.64
N LEU A 342 14.87 0.14 25.75
CA LEU A 342 15.34 -1.25 25.75
C LEU A 342 16.03 -1.63 27.07
N LYS A 343 16.76 -0.72 27.69
CA LYS A 343 17.35 -0.92 29.02
C LYS A 343 16.30 -1.07 30.13
N ARG A 344 15.19 -0.34 30.02
CA ARG A 344 14.08 -0.39 30.97
C ARG A 344 13.26 -1.67 30.87
N VAL A 345 12.88 -2.06 29.66
CA VAL A 345 11.90 -3.13 29.44
C VAL A 345 12.49 -4.43 28.86
N GLY A 346 13.70 -4.38 28.30
CA GLY A 346 14.25 -5.50 27.53
C GLY A 346 14.48 -6.78 28.36
N SER A 347 14.64 -6.68 29.67
CA SER A 347 14.78 -7.83 30.58
C SER A 347 13.47 -8.29 31.27
N ASP A 348 12.40 -7.50 31.11
CA ASP A 348 11.09 -7.86 31.69
C ASP A 348 10.22 -8.53 30.61
N LEU A 349 10.56 -9.79 30.30
CA LEU A 349 9.86 -10.56 29.26
C LEU A 349 8.38 -10.78 29.57
N ALA A 350 7.99 -10.80 30.85
CA ALA A 350 6.57 -10.94 31.24
C ALA A 350 5.80 -9.68 30.87
N HIS A 351 6.35 -8.47 31.12
CA HIS A 351 5.74 -7.21 30.73
C HIS A 351 5.67 -7.09 29.20
N LEU A 352 6.74 -7.44 28.48
CA LEU A 352 6.73 -7.44 27.01
C LEU A 352 5.64 -8.36 26.44
N TYR A 353 5.45 -9.53 27.07
CA TYR A 353 4.39 -10.46 26.69
C TYR A 353 3.00 -9.84 26.89
N ASP A 354 2.73 -9.22 28.05
CA ASP A 354 1.45 -8.60 28.35
C ASP A 354 1.13 -7.44 27.39
N VAL A 355 2.11 -6.59 27.07
CA VAL A 355 1.98 -5.52 26.07
C VAL A 355 1.70 -6.11 24.69
N GLY A 356 2.34 -7.22 24.34
CA GLY A 356 2.09 -7.94 23.10
C GLY A 356 0.67 -8.52 23.00
N GLU A 357 0.12 -9.05 24.10
CA GLU A 357 -1.27 -9.52 24.14
C GLU A 357 -2.27 -8.37 23.94
N HIS A 358 -2.00 -7.20 24.53
CA HIS A 358 -2.79 -6.01 24.26
C HIS A 358 -2.67 -5.56 22.79
N ALA A 359 -1.46 -5.60 22.22
CA ALA A 359 -1.27 -5.29 20.80
C ALA A 359 -2.10 -6.23 19.91
N MET A 360 -2.08 -7.53 20.17
CA MET A 360 -2.85 -8.53 19.44
C MET A 360 -4.36 -8.28 19.50
N ASN A 361 -4.87 -7.76 20.61
CA ASN A 361 -6.29 -7.52 20.78
C ASN A 361 -6.77 -6.15 20.30
N GLU A 362 -5.88 -5.14 20.27
CA GLU A 362 -6.26 -3.75 20.00
C GLU A 362 -5.75 -3.21 18.65
N ILE A 363 -4.67 -3.80 18.10
CA ILE A 363 -3.99 -3.31 16.89
C ILE A 363 -4.27 -4.19 15.67
N TYR A 364 -4.40 -5.50 15.89
CA TYR A 364 -4.64 -6.45 14.81
C TYR A 364 -5.95 -6.16 14.07
N ILE A 365 -5.89 -6.22 12.75
CA ILE A 365 -7.05 -6.16 11.85
C ILE A 365 -6.81 -7.23 10.78
N SER A 366 -7.74 -8.15 10.59
CA SER A 366 -7.69 -9.11 9.49
C SER A 366 -8.05 -8.43 8.16
N TRP A 367 -7.69 -9.06 7.04
CA TRP A 367 -8.18 -8.59 5.74
C TRP A 367 -9.70 -8.72 5.63
N GLU A 368 -10.28 -9.77 6.22
CA GLU A 368 -11.72 -9.98 6.26
C GLU A 368 -12.42 -8.79 6.95
N ASP A 369 -11.97 -8.39 8.15
CA ASP A 369 -12.54 -7.25 8.88
C ASP A 369 -12.41 -5.93 8.08
N SER A 370 -11.24 -5.71 7.48
CA SER A 370 -10.98 -4.52 6.66
C SER A 370 -11.90 -4.45 5.45
N VAL A 371 -12.05 -5.57 4.72
CA VAL A 371 -12.88 -5.64 3.51
C VAL A 371 -14.35 -5.60 3.83
N HIS A 372 -14.81 -6.22 4.93
CA HIS A 372 -16.19 -6.12 5.38
C HIS A 372 -16.57 -4.68 5.73
N SER A 373 -15.70 -3.97 6.46
CA SER A 373 -15.91 -2.54 6.75
C SER A 373 -15.98 -1.69 5.46
N ALA A 374 -15.13 -1.99 4.48
CA ALA A 374 -15.18 -1.33 3.18
C ALA A 374 -16.48 -1.66 2.41
N TYR A 375 -16.92 -2.92 2.44
CA TYR A 375 -18.16 -3.38 1.81
C TYR A 375 -19.40 -2.69 2.40
N GLU A 376 -19.48 -2.58 3.72
CA GLU A 376 -20.55 -1.82 4.39
C GLU A 376 -20.54 -0.37 3.92
N ARG A 377 -19.35 0.25 3.84
CA ARG A 377 -19.25 1.64 3.37
C ARG A 377 -19.63 1.80 1.91
N TYR A 378 -19.32 0.83 1.05
CA TYR A 378 -19.82 0.84 -0.34
C TYR A 378 -21.35 0.88 -0.38
N GLY A 379 -22.02 0.07 0.45
CA GLY A 379 -23.48 0.09 0.58
C GLY A 379 -24.02 1.47 0.97
N GLU A 380 -23.39 2.11 1.97
CA GLU A 380 -23.77 3.45 2.41
C GLU A 380 -23.61 4.50 1.30
N ILE A 381 -22.53 4.45 0.52
CA ILE A 381 -22.25 5.36 -0.60
C ILE A 381 -23.29 5.18 -1.71
N ILE A 382 -23.58 3.93 -2.07
CA ILE A 382 -24.59 3.60 -3.09
C ILE A 382 -25.98 4.11 -2.67
N GLU A 383 -26.37 3.90 -1.42
CA GLU A 383 -27.67 4.38 -0.90
C GLU A 383 -27.70 5.90 -0.77
N ALA A 384 -26.57 6.55 -0.41
CA ALA A 384 -26.49 8.01 -0.39
C ALA A 384 -26.66 8.60 -1.81
N LYS A 385 -26.11 7.96 -2.83
CA LYS A 385 -26.36 8.33 -4.23
C LYS A 385 -27.82 8.15 -4.62
N LYS A 386 -28.41 6.97 -4.37
CA LYS A 386 -29.81 6.66 -4.71
C LYS A 386 -30.80 7.62 -4.04
N SER A 387 -30.52 8.01 -2.81
CA SER A 387 -31.36 8.96 -2.05
C SER A 387 -31.10 10.44 -2.40
N GLY A 388 -30.17 10.73 -3.32
CA GLY A 388 -29.80 12.10 -3.70
C GLY A 388 -28.98 12.86 -2.66
N LYS A 389 -28.53 12.20 -1.58
CA LYS A 389 -27.64 12.80 -0.56
C LYS A 389 -26.20 12.95 -1.07
N LEU A 390 -25.76 12.07 -1.96
CA LEU A 390 -24.48 12.15 -2.64
C LEU A 390 -24.69 12.62 -4.07
N VAL A 391 -24.12 13.78 -4.40
CA VAL A 391 -24.04 14.28 -5.78
C VAL A 391 -22.67 13.97 -6.31
N LEU A 392 -22.58 13.20 -7.39
CA LEU A 392 -21.31 12.77 -7.96
C LEU A 392 -20.49 13.95 -8.50
N ARG A 393 -19.19 13.92 -8.31
CA ARG A 393 -18.25 15.00 -8.69
C ARG A 393 -17.89 14.97 -10.18
N HIS A 394 -18.88 14.94 -11.07
CA HIS A 394 -18.63 14.91 -12.52
C HIS A 394 -17.88 16.15 -13.05
N ASN A 395 -17.98 17.30 -12.37
CA ASN A 395 -17.53 18.60 -12.88
C ASN A 395 -16.08 18.96 -12.55
N ALA A 396 -15.33 18.10 -11.82
CA ALA A 396 -13.93 18.35 -11.52
C ALA A 396 -12.98 18.03 -12.71
N ILE A 397 -13.52 17.95 -13.92
CA ILE A 397 -12.77 17.67 -15.15
C ILE A 397 -12.35 18.98 -15.79
N SER A 398 -11.03 19.15 -16.04
CA SER A 398 -10.55 20.27 -16.84
C SER A 398 -11.23 20.28 -18.21
N GLY A 399 -11.45 21.47 -18.80
CA GLY A 399 -12.15 21.59 -20.09
C GLY A 399 -11.61 20.71 -21.22
N SER A 400 -10.28 20.44 -21.20
CA SER A 400 -9.63 19.50 -22.13
C SER A 400 -10.09 18.05 -21.96
N MET A 401 -10.28 17.59 -20.72
CA MET A 401 -10.80 16.22 -20.47
C MET A 401 -12.28 16.10 -20.80
N LYS A 402 -13.06 17.17 -20.62
CA LYS A 402 -14.48 17.19 -21.01
C LYS A 402 -14.63 17.06 -22.53
N ASN A 403 -13.89 17.85 -23.28
CA ASN A 403 -13.88 17.76 -24.76
C ASN A 403 -13.42 16.38 -25.25
N MET A 404 -12.54 15.75 -24.52
CA MET A 404 -11.99 14.43 -24.81
C MET A 404 -13.02 13.32 -24.51
N GLN A 405 -13.73 13.42 -23.40
CA GLN A 405 -14.82 12.49 -23.05
C GLN A 405 -15.99 12.62 -24.01
N GLU A 406 -16.36 13.84 -24.43
CA GLU A 406 -17.38 14.08 -25.46
C GLU A 406 -16.99 13.42 -26.79
N LYS A 407 -15.73 13.57 -27.24
CA LYS A 407 -15.24 12.89 -28.46
C LYS A 407 -15.24 11.36 -28.33
N VAL A 408 -14.86 10.81 -27.18
CA VAL A 408 -14.93 9.37 -26.91
C VAL A 408 -16.39 8.89 -26.91
N GLN A 409 -17.31 9.67 -26.32
CA GLN A 409 -18.74 9.33 -26.29
C GLN A 409 -19.34 9.32 -27.71
N ASP A 410 -19.03 10.32 -28.53
CA ASP A 410 -19.46 10.37 -29.92
C ASP A 410 -18.89 9.20 -30.73
N SER A 411 -17.64 8.83 -30.46
CA SER A 411 -16.98 7.69 -31.10
C SER A 411 -17.58 6.34 -30.70
N ILE A 412 -17.96 6.16 -29.42
CA ILE A 412 -18.67 4.95 -28.96
C ILE A 412 -20.05 4.85 -29.65
N LYS A 413 -20.83 5.94 -29.71
CA LYS A 413 -22.11 5.95 -30.40
C LYS A 413 -21.98 5.61 -31.87
N VAL A 414 -20.97 6.19 -32.54
CA VAL A 414 -20.67 5.93 -33.93
C VAL A 414 -20.24 4.48 -34.16
N THR A 415 -19.50 3.87 -33.22
CA THR A 415 -19.08 2.47 -33.31
C THR A 415 -20.25 1.50 -33.10
N GLU A 416 -21.20 1.87 -32.26
CA GLU A 416 -22.44 1.12 -32.04
C GLU A 416 -23.42 1.22 -33.26
N GLU A 417 -23.41 2.35 -33.98
CA GLU A 417 -24.36 2.63 -35.07
C GLU A 417 -23.84 2.25 -36.48
N PHE A 418 -22.55 2.26 -36.74
CA PHE A 418 -21.98 2.19 -38.10
C PHE A 418 -20.77 1.28 -38.27
N GLY A 419 -20.76 0.09 -38.10
CA GLY A 419 -19.80 -0.94 -38.56
C GLY A 419 -18.38 -0.51 -39.04
N GLU A 420 -17.71 -1.36 -39.78
CA GLU A 420 -16.26 -1.31 -40.08
C GLU A 420 -15.70 -0.05 -40.76
N GLU A 421 -16.49 0.74 -41.52
CA GLU A 421 -16.00 1.95 -42.23
C GLU A 421 -15.63 3.07 -41.27
N CYS A 422 -16.29 3.17 -40.11
CA CYS A 422 -15.97 4.18 -39.10
C CYS A 422 -14.74 3.87 -38.26
N ARG A 423 -14.31 2.61 -38.17
CA ARG A 423 -13.11 2.22 -37.42
C ARG A 423 -11.82 2.90 -37.94
N ASN A 424 -11.71 3.16 -39.22
CA ASN A 424 -10.52 3.75 -39.80
C ASN A 424 -10.44 5.28 -39.58
N SER A 425 -11.57 5.99 -39.60
CA SER A 425 -11.62 7.43 -39.26
C SER A 425 -11.35 7.63 -37.75
N PHE A 426 -11.95 6.79 -36.93
CA PHE A 426 -11.75 6.74 -35.49
C PHE A 426 -10.29 6.47 -35.12
N LYS A 427 -9.64 5.51 -35.79
CA LYS A 427 -8.23 5.17 -35.55
C LYS A 427 -7.32 6.39 -35.76
N LYS A 428 -7.62 7.23 -36.72
CA LYS A 428 -6.84 8.44 -37.04
C LYS A 428 -7.00 9.51 -35.94
N GLU A 429 -8.23 9.80 -35.51
CA GLU A 429 -8.50 10.73 -34.39
C GLU A 429 -7.94 10.21 -33.05
N TYR A 430 -7.98 8.90 -32.86
CA TYR A 430 -7.40 8.23 -31.70
C TYR A 430 -5.87 8.28 -31.70
N ASP A 431 -5.22 8.09 -32.84
CA ASP A 431 -3.76 8.23 -32.98
C ASP A 431 -3.30 9.69 -32.78
N GLU A 432 -4.09 10.68 -33.20
CA GLU A 432 -3.84 12.10 -32.90
C GLU A 432 -4.00 12.41 -31.40
N PHE A 433 -5.02 11.83 -30.79
CA PHE A 433 -5.23 11.91 -29.35
C PHE A 433 -4.09 11.23 -28.55
N LEU A 434 -3.65 10.03 -28.94
CA LEU A 434 -2.50 9.37 -28.31
C LEU A 434 -1.24 10.21 -28.39
N LYS A 435 -1.02 10.93 -29.50
CA LYS A 435 0.11 11.87 -29.63
C LYS A 435 -0.01 13.06 -28.68
N GLU A 436 -1.21 13.56 -28.47
CA GLU A 436 -1.45 14.66 -27.51
C GLU A 436 -1.33 14.17 -26.07
N TYR A 437 -1.85 12.98 -25.76
CA TYR A 437 -1.69 12.31 -24.47
C TYR A 437 -0.22 11.94 -24.21
N GLU A 438 0.51 11.40 -25.20
CA GLU A 438 1.96 11.18 -25.08
C GLU A 438 2.71 12.49 -24.81
N LYS A 439 2.25 13.60 -25.40
CA LYS A 439 2.84 14.92 -25.17
C LYS A 439 2.60 15.41 -23.75
N ILE A 440 1.40 15.19 -23.23
CA ILE A 440 1.02 15.45 -21.84
C ILE A 440 1.74 14.46 -20.91
N SER A 441 1.76 13.18 -21.24
CA SER A 441 2.48 12.12 -20.51
C SER A 441 4.00 12.37 -20.53
N ARG A 442 4.57 12.87 -21.64
CA ARG A 442 5.98 13.28 -21.71
C ARG A 442 6.29 14.48 -20.83
N ILE A 443 5.35 15.41 -20.63
CA ILE A 443 5.49 16.49 -19.65
C ILE A 443 5.54 15.90 -18.21
N PHE A 444 4.80 14.82 -17.96
CA PHE A 444 4.85 14.07 -16.71
C PHE A 444 6.03 13.07 -16.63
N HIS A 445 6.68 12.76 -17.76
CA HIS A 445 7.72 11.74 -17.89
C HIS A 445 9.06 12.25 -18.44
N MET A 446 9.21 13.55 -18.73
CA MET A 446 10.49 14.13 -19.09
C MET A 446 11.26 14.55 -17.85
N HIS A 447 12.03 13.63 -17.39
CA HIS A 447 13.45 13.62 -16.94
C HIS A 447 13.73 12.48 -15.98
#